data_b8c1556d883b32ad6d05daec2d3fa5bc
#
_entry.id   b8c1556d883b32ad6d05daec2d3fa5bc
#
_cell.length_a   1.000
_cell.length_b   1.000
_cell.length_c   1.000
_cell.angle_alpha   90.00
_cell.angle_beta   90.00
_cell.angle_gamma   90.00
#
_symmetry.space_group_name_H-M   'P 1'
#
loop_
_entity.id
_entity.type
_entity.pdbx_description
1 polymer ?
#
loop_
_entity_poly.entity_id
_entity_poly.type
_entity_poly.pdbx_seq_one_letter_code
_entity_poly.pdbx_strand_id
1 'polypeptide(L)'
;MGGPGTPAGVVYERSNHVFHFTPGIPAILLVALTSGAPALVAQTAPARPASTPAELRLWPNGAPGSEGKSAMEDVTTSASGELRVSGIHNPTITPYLPAKERATGLAILVIPGGGHRLLAITHEGYNVAEWLRDRGIAAFVLKHRLAREAESTYKIDVESLADTRRAMRTIRARAKEWNIDPARVGAMGFSAGGELVWLASARADAGEATAVDPIDRQPSRPDFQALIYPGRSGDIQPAAGAPPVFLAAAYDDRQDISEGLAEAYLRFKRAAIPAELHIYGAGGHGFGLRPSNKRPVGQWIVRFEEWLGASGFLRRPAE
;
A
#
# COMPACT_ATOMS: atom_id res chain seq x y z
N MET A 1 63.49 8.34 13.33
CA MET A 1 64.12 7.86 12.10
C MET A 1 63.18 6.85 11.45
N GLY A 2 62.80 7.02 10.17
CA GLY A 2 61.99 6.06 9.42
C GLY A 2 60.73 6.71 8.87
N GLY A 3 60.86 7.39 7.73
CA GLY A 3 59.75 8.04 7.03
C GLY A 3 58.90 7.07 6.21
N PRO A 4 57.70 7.49 5.70
CA PRO A 4 56.74 6.68 5.04
C PRO A 4 57.03 6.50 3.55
N GLY A 5 56.91 5.25 3.06
CA GLY A 5 57.06 4.89 1.65
C GLY A 5 55.79 5.23 0.86
N THR A 6 56.02 5.81 -0.31
CA THR A 6 55.04 6.14 -1.35
C THR A 6 54.72 4.89 -2.19
N PRO A 7 53.46 4.62 -2.57
CA PRO A 7 53.17 3.57 -3.56
C PRO A 7 53.28 4.10 -4.99
N ALA A 8 53.78 3.24 -5.85
CA ALA A 8 54.11 3.43 -7.27
C ALA A 8 52.84 3.66 -8.13
N GLY A 9 52.97 4.60 -9.08
CA GLY A 9 51.97 4.85 -10.10
C GLY A 9 51.99 3.81 -11.22
N VAL A 10 50.78 3.43 -11.66
CA VAL A 10 50.56 2.58 -12.84
C VAL A 10 50.44 3.50 -14.06
N VAL A 11 51.35 3.33 -15.03
CA VAL A 11 51.34 4.04 -16.31
C VAL A 11 50.46 3.23 -17.29
N TYR A 12 49.47 3.86 -17.88
CA TYR A 12 48.70 3.28 -19.00
C TYR A 12 49.32 3.75 -20.33
N GLU A 13 49.85 2.82 -21.13
CA GLU A 13 50.25 3.05 -22.52
C GLU A 13 49.01 3.16 -23.43
N ARG A 14 49.00 4.22 -24.24
CA ARG A 14 48.03 4.41 -25.32
C ARG A 14 48.60 3.86 -26.60
N SER A 15 48.01 2.82 -27.15
CA SER A 15 48.30 2.32 -28.49
C SER A 15 47.49 3.13 -29.53
N ASN A 16 48.19 3.87 -30.38
CA ASN A 16 47.62 4.55 -31.54
C ASN A 16 47.57 3.58 -32.73
N HIS A 17 46.40 3.19 -33.15
CA HIS A 17 46.21 2.52 -34.45
C HIS A 17 45.71 3.57 -35.47
N VAL A 18 46.56 3.79 -36.49
CA VAL A 18 46.27 4.61 -37.67
C VAL A 18 45.59 3.71 -38.71
N PHE A 19 44.34 4.03 -39.06
CA PHE A 19 43.62 3.41 -40.18
C PHE A 19 43.80 4.23 -41.44
N HIS A 20 44.37 3.61 -42.51
CA HIS A 20 44.41 4.19 -43.87
C HIS A 20 43.07 3.95 -44.59
N PHE A 21 42.42 5.05 -45.03
CA PHE A 21 41.25 5.00 -45.91
C PHE A 21 41.69 5.04 -47.36
N THR A 22 41.21 4.08 -48.15
CA THR A 22 41.21 4.13 -49.62
C THR A 22 39.86 4.57 -50.12
N PRO A 23 39.75 5.49 -51.08
CA PRO A 23 38.44 5.96 -51.57
C PRO A 23 37.86 5.02 -52.65
N GLY A 24 36.72 4.39 -52.28
CA GLY A 24 35.93 3.62 -53.26
C GLY A 24 34.70 4.47 -53.73
N ILE A 25 34.41 4.39 -54.98
CA ILE A 25 33.36 5.13 -55.74
C ILE A 25 31.98 4.69 -55.24
N PRO A 26 31.02 5.59 -54.95
CA PRO A 26 29.68 5.21 -54.48
C PRO A 26 28.81 4.78 -55.68
N ALA A 27 28.27 3.55 -55.61
CA ALA A 27 27.12 3.12 -56.39
C ALA A 27 25.84 3.69 -55.76
N ILE A 28 25.10 4.50 -56.49
CA ILE A 28 23.81 5.04 -56.07
C ILE A 28 22.75 3.95 -56.19
N LEU A 29 22.35 3.41 -55.06
CA LEU A 29 21.23 2.47 -54.95
C LEU A 29 19.97 3.28 -54.61
N LEU A 30 19.04 3.35 -55.56
CA LEU A 30 17.73 4.02 -55.38
C LEU A 30 16.84 3.11 -54.53
N VAL A 31 16.73 3.39 -53.24
CA VAL A 31 15.82 2.67 -52.34
C VAL A 31 14.47 3.41 -52.34
N ALA A 32 13.43 2.79 -52.86
CA ALA A 32 12.05 3.26 -52.72
C ALA A 32 11.61 3.18 -51.27
N LEU A 33 11.43 4.33 -50.63
CA LEU A 33 10.85 4.45 -49.29
C LEU A 33 9.34 4.21 -49.40
N THR A 34 8.89 3.00 -49.05
CA THR A 34 7.48 2.75 -48.72
C THR A 34 7.26 3.24 -47.28
N SER A 35 6.53 4.34 -47.16
CA SER A 35 6.09 4.87 -45.86
C SER A 35 4.99 3.97 -45.27
N GLY A 36 5.42 2.91 -44.58
CA GLY A 36 4.56 2.17 -43.67
C GLY A 36 4.41 2.97 -42.36
N ALA A 37 3.22 3.54 -42.12
CA ALA A 37 2.90 4.11 -40.81
C ALA A 37 3.06 3.04 -39.73
N PRO A 38 3.75 3.32 -38.62
CA PRO A 38 3.80 2.36 -37.52
C PRO A 38 2.38 2.15 -36.98
N ALA A 39 1.88 0.92 -37.03
CA ALA A 39 0.67 0.55 -36.35
C ALA A 39 0.89 0.80 -34.84
N LEU A 40 0.09 1.69 -34.28
CA LEU A 40 0.05 1.94 -32.84
C LEU A 40 -0.46 0.63 -32.20
N VAL A 41 0.45 -0.20 -31.70
CA VAL A 41 0.09 -1.36 -30.87
C VAL A 41 -0.45 -0.78 -29.58
N ALA A 42 -1.78 -0.75 -29.45
CA ALA A 42 -2.42 -0.46 -28.18
C ALA A 42 -1.90 -1.48 -27.15
N GLN A 43 -1.06 -1.02 -26.21
CA GLN A 43 -0.68 -1.83 -25.05
C GLN A 43 -1.96 -2.05 -24.25
N THR A 44 -2.52 -3.25 -24.36
CA THR A 44 -3.58 -3.69 -23.45
C THR A 44 -2.99 -3.76 -22.05
N ALA A 45 -3.57 -3.01 -21.12
CA ALA A 45 -3.20 -3.11 -19.70
C ALA A 45 -3.21 -4.59 -19.28
N PRO A 46 -2.26 -5.04 -18.44
CA PRO A 46 -2.22 -6.43 -17.98
C PRO A 46 -3.56 -6.77 -17.34
N ALA A 47 -4.16 -7.86 -17.78
CA ALA A 47 -5.46 -8.29 -17.30
C ALA A 47 -5.38 -8.58 -15.79
N ARG A 48 -6.29 -7.98 -15.04
CA ARG A 48 -6.51 -8.29 -13.62
C ARG A 48 -6.72 -9.80 -13.47
N PRO A 49 -6.17 -10.46 -12.43
CA PRO A 49 -6.46 -11.88 -12.19
C PRO A 49 -7.96 -12.14 -12.22
N ALA A 50 -8.39 -13.17 -12.93
CA ALA A 50 -9.81 -13.47 -13.15
C ALA A 50 -10.64 -13.68 -11.86
N SER A 51 -9.98 -13.85 -10.71
CA SER A 51 -10.57 -14.03 -9.38
C SER A 51 -10.71 -12.75 -8.55
N THR A 52 -10.23 -11.58 -9.04
CA THR A 52 -10.32 -10.33 -8.25
C THR A 52 -11.74 -9.78 -8.29
N PRO A 53 -12.40 -9.53 -7.13
CA PRO A 53 -13.76 -9.00 -7.08
C PRO A 53 -13.89 -7.62 -7.75
N ALA A 54 -15.12 -7.22 -8.11
CA ALA A 54 -15.39 -5.93 -8.71
C ALA A 54 -15.05 -4.78 -7.75
N GLU A 55 -14.44 -3.73 -8.28
CA GLU A 55 -14.13 -2.52 -7.54
C GLU A 55 -15.36 -1.66 -7.34
N LEU A 56 -15.43 -1.03 -6.17
CA LEU A 56 -16.47 -0.06 -5.82
C LEU A 56 -15.85 1.33 -5.76
N ARG A 57 -16.35 2.27 -6.55
CA ARG A 57 -15.94 3.67 -6.47
C ARG A 57 -16.35 4.30 -5.15
N LEU A 58 -15.43 4.99 -4.48
CA LEU A 58 -15.71 5.70 -3.23
C LEU A 58 -16.53 7.00 -3.48
N TRP A 59 -16.35 7.59 -4.66
CA TRP A 59 -16.97 8.83 -5.08
C TRP A 59 -17.71 8.61 -6.40
N PRO A 60 -18.99 8.24 -6.38
CA PRO A 60 -19.75 7.91 -7.59
C PRO A 60 -19.77 9.05 -8.63
N ASN A 61 -19.78 10.30 -8.15
CA ASN A 61 -19.85 11.51 -8.97
C ASN A 61 -18.48 12.17 -9.22
N GLY A 62 -17.38 11.44 -8.97
CA GLY A 62 -16.01 11.95 -9.04
C GLY A 62 -15.46 12.35 -7.67
N ALA A 63 -14.16 12.09 -7.44
CA ALA A 63 -13.50 12.40 -6.18
C ALA A 63 -13.18 13.90 -6.10
N PRO A 64 -13.55 14.60 -5.00
CA PRO A 64 -13.21 15.99 -4.81
C PRO A 64 -11.70 16.24 -4.95
N GLY A 65 -11.29 17.22 -5.76
CA GLY A 65 -9.89 17.50 -6.12
C GLY A 65 -9.36 16.67 -7.30
N SER A 66 -10.22 15.87 -7.96
CA SER A 66 -9.90 15.14 -9.20
C SER A 66 -10.66 15.66 -10.40
N GLU A 67 -11.26 16.84 -10.30
CA GLU A 67 -12.05 17.47 -11.36
C GLU A 67 -11.21 17.61 -12.66
N GLY A 68 -11.76 17.15 -13.77
CA GLY A 68 -11.09 17.17 -15.07
C GLY A 68 -9.98 16.13 -15.26
N LYS A 69 -9.67 15.30 -14.27
CA LYS A 69 -8.68 14.21 -14.38
C LYS A 69 -9.37 12.93 -14.83
N SER A 70 -9.14 12.54 -16.09
CA SER A 70 -9.78 11.38 -16.73
C SER A 70 -8.79 10.28 -17.14
N ALA A 71 -7.50 10.44 -16.87
CA ALA A 71 -6.49 9.44 -17.19
C ALA A 71 -6.84 8.09 -16.53
N MET A 72 -6.59 7.01 -17.27
CA MET A 72 -6.74 5.66 -16.75
C MET A 72 -5.58 5.33 -15.80
N GLU A 73 -5.85 4.44 -14.84
CA GLU A 73 -4.82 3.88 -13.98
C GLU A 73 -3.75 3.17 -14.81
N ASP A 74 -2.50 3.35 -14.44
CA ASP A 74 -1.37 2.60 -14.98
C ASP A 74 -1.13 1.36 -14.11
N VAL A 75 -1.24 0.18 -14.71
CA VAL A 75 -1.03 -1.11 -14.05
C VAL A 75 0.21 -1.76 -14.64
N THR A 76 1.25 -1.86 -13.83
CA THR A 76 2.51 -2.50 -14.22
C THR A 76 2.74 -3.79 -13.44
N THR A 77 3.52 -4.70 -14.04
CA THR A 77 3.91 -5.97 -13.42
C THR A 77 5.40 -5.95 -13.14
N SER A 78 5.80 -6.23 -11.89
CA SER A 78 7.21 -6.37 -11.53
C SER A 78 7.81 -7.65 -12.12
N ALA A 79 9.15 -7.77 -12.10
CA ALA A 79 9.84 -9.00 -12.53
C ALA A 79 9.42 -10.24 -11.72
N SER A 80 8.93 -10.06 -10.49
CA SER A 80 8.38 -11.14 -9.66
C SER A 80 6.90 -11.45 -9.92
N GLY A 81 6.27 -10.82 -10.91
CA GLY A 81 4.85 -11.01 -11.24
C GLY A 81 3.88 -10.22 -10.36
N GLU A 82 4.37 -9.34 -9.48
CA GLU A 82 3.51 -8.54 -8.60
C GLU A 82 3.02 -7.28 -9.30
N LEU A 83 1.73 -7.01 -9.17
CA LEU A 83 1.09 -5.82 -9.75
C LEU A 83 1.40 -4.58 -8.92
N ARG A 84 1.58 -3.47 -9.64
CA ARG A 84 1.68 -2.11 -9.11
C ARG A 84 0.68 -1.24 -9.83
N VAL A 85 0.01 -0.34 -9.10
CA VAL A 85 -1.00 0.56 -9.66
C VAL A 85 -0.61 2.00 -9.37
N SER A 86 -0.73 2.86 -10.35
CA SER A 86 -0.50 4.31 -10.28
C SER A 86 -1.52 5.06 -11.14
N GLY A 87 -1.47 6.40 -11.19
CA GLY A 87 -2.42 7.21 -11.97
C GLY A 87 -3.85 7.18 -11.41
N ILE A 88 -4.01 7.06 -10.09
CA ILE A 88 -5.32 6.89 -9.47
C ILE A 88 -6.00 8.25 -9.28
N HIS A 89 -7.06 8.50 -10.05
CA HIS A 89 -7.91 9.69 -9.94
C HIS A 89 -9.31 9.38 -9.40
N ASN A 90 -9.74 8.13 -9.52
CA ASN A 90 -11.03 7.63 -9.05
C ASN A 90 -10.81 6.55 -7.98
N PRO A 91 -10.66 6.93 -6.70
CA PRO A 91 -10.42 5.99 -5.61
C PRO A 91 -11.48 4.90 -5.51
N THR A 92 -11.04 3.67 -5.26
CA THR A 92 -11.91 2.50 -5.15
C THR A 92 -11.58 1.66 -3.93
N ILE A 93 -12.54 0.85 -3.49
CA ILE A 93 -12.28 -0.31 -2.64
C ILE A 93 -12.65 -1.60 -3.38
N THR A 94 -11.84 -2.64 -3.18
CA THR A 94 -12.13 -3.99 -3.68
C THR A 94 -12.56 -4.86 -2.51
N PRO A 95 -13.84 -5.27 -2.41
CA PRO A 95 -14.32 -6.10 -1.31
C PRO A 95 -13.92 -7.57 -1.51
N TYR A 96 -13.32 -8.17 -0.50
CA TYR A 96 -13.04 -9.60 -0.35
C TYR A 96 -13.91 -10.13 0.79
N LEU A 97 -15.08 -10.64 0.44
CA LEU A 97 -16.08 -11.08 1.42
C LEU A 97 -15.96 -12.58 1.66
N PRO A 98 -15.97 -13.04 2.93
CA PRO A 98 -16.07 -14.47 3.23
C PRO A 98 -17.46 -15.02 2.85
N ALA A 99 -17.56 -16.33 2.71
CA ALA A 99 -18.86 -16.99 2.66
C ALA A 99 -19.68 -16.63 3.91
N LYS A 100 -20.98 -16.42 3.75
CA LYS A 100 -21.86 -15.90 4.80
C LYS A 100 -21.80 -16.74 6.08
N GLU A 101 -21.69 -18.06 5.93
CA GLU A 101 -21.67 -19.05 7.00
C GLU A 101 -20.35 -19.00 7.81
N ARG A 102 -19.32 -18.44 7.22
CA ARG A 102 -17.99 -18.30 7.85
C ARG A 102 -17.70 -16.89 8.33
N ALA A 103 -18.58 -15.93 8.02
CA ALA A 103 -18.36 -14.53 8.33
C ALA A 103 -18.34 -14.28 9.84
N THR A 104 -17.26 -13.71 10.34
CA THR A 104 -17.09 -13.35 11.76
C THR A 104 -17.74 -12.00 12.11
N GLY A 105 -18.18 -11.24 11.11
CA GLY A 105 -18.64 -9.86 11.25
C GLY A 105 -17.51 -8.84 11.37
N LEU A 106 -16.25 -9.27 11.49
CA LEU A 106 -15.08 -8.38 11.51
C LEU A 106 -14.75 -7.90 10.09
N ALA A 107 -14.38 -6.62 9.94
CA ALA A 107 -13.94 -6.04 8.68
C ALA A 107 -12.62 -5.28 8.82
N ILE A 108 -11.79 -5.31 7.77
CA ILE A 108 -10.50 -4.62 7.73
C ILE A 108 -10.34 -3.88 6.41
N LEU A 109 -10.11 -2.56 6.47
CA LEU A 109 -9.62 -1.77 5.35
C LEU A 109 -8.12 -2.02 5.21
N VAL A 110 -7.68 -2.56 4.06
CA VAL A 110 -6.28 -2.86 3.75
C VAL A 110 -5.74 -1.79 2.81
N ILE A 111 -4.69 -1.08 3.23
CA ILE A 111 -4.10 0.05 2.51
C ILE A 111 -2.68 -0.31 2.09
N PRO A 112 -2.44 -0.64 0.81
CA PRO A 112 -1.11 -0.92 0.30
C PRO A 112 -0.19 0.29 0.39
N GLY A 113 1.13 0.05 0.51
CA GLY A 113 2.16 1.06 0.40
C GLY A 113 2.67 1.24 -1.03
N GLY A 114 3.81 1.90 -1.14
CA GLY A 114 4.47 2.23 -2.42
C GLY A 114 4.94 3.68 -2.46
N GLY A 115 5.23 4.26 -1.28
CA GLY A 115 5.82 5.59 -1.12
C GLY A 115 4.94 6.74 -1.57
N HIS A 116 3.63 6.56 -1.66
CA HIS A 116 2.66 7.49 -2.25
C HIS A 116 2.92 7.80 -3.74
N ARG A 117 3.70 6.94 -4.43
CA ARG A 117 3.98 7.03 -5.88
C ARG A 117 3.28 5.95 -6.68
N LEU A 118 3.00 4.83 -6.05
CA LEU A 118 2.27 3.68 -6.60
C LEU A 118 1.65 2.89 -5.44
N LEU A 119 0.86 1.87 -5.76
CA LEU A 119 0.41 0.86 -4.79
C LEU A 119 1.06 -0.49 -5.10
N ALA A 120 1.74 -1.07 -4.12
CA ALA A 120 2.26 -2.44 -4.16
C ALA A 120 1.13 -3.45 -3.92
N ILE A 121 0.13 -3.45 -4.82
CA ILE A 121 -1.22 -3.94 -4.56
C ILE A 121 -1.32 -5.45 -4.38
N THR A 122 -0.37 -6.24 -4.92
CA THR A 122 -0.41 -7.70 -4.80
C THR A 122 -0.11 -8.14 -3.36
N HIS A 123 1.10 -7.91 -2.88
CA HIS A 123 1.56 -8.47 -1.60
C HIS A 123 1.18 -7.64 -0.37
N GLU A 124 0.78 -6.39 -0.55
CA GLU A 124 0.30 -5.48 0.50
C GLU A 124 -1.21 -5.22 0.41
N GLY A 125 -1.88 -5.83 -0.56
CA GLY A 125 -3.32 -5.69 -0.79
C GLY A 125 -3.99 -7.04 -0.98
N TYR A 126 -3.96 -7.58 -2.20
CA TYR A 126 -4.76 -8.73 -2.60
C TYR A 126 -4.44 -10.00 -1.80
N ASN A 127 -3.16 -10.36 -1.64
CA ASN A 127 -2.76 -11.54 -0.87
C ASN A 127 -3.22 -11.45 0.60
N VAL A 128 -3.16 -10.25 1.17
CA VAL A 128 -3.62 -9.99 2.55
C VAL A 128 -5.13 -10.14 2.63
N ALA A 129 -5.86 -9.55 1.68
CA ALA A 129 -7.32 -9.60 1.66
C ALA A 129 -7.86 -11.02 1.45
N GLU A 130 -7.22 -11.81 0.58
CA GLU A 130 -7.54 -13.23 0.38
C GLU A 130 -7.30 -14.04 1.67
N TRP A 131 -6.15 -13.82 2.32
CA TRP A 131 -5.82 -14.50 3.56
C TRP A 131 -6.85 -14.20 4.68
N LEU A 132 -7.29 -12.95 4.79
CA LEU A 132 -8.32 -12.52 5.76
C LEU A 132 -9.68 -13.12 5.43
N ARG A 133 -10.11 -13.03 4.16
CA ARG A 133 -11.36 -13.63 3.67
C ARG A 133 -11.45 -15.12 4.00
N ASP A 134 -10.37 -15.85 3.79
CA ASP A 134 -10.31 -17.29 4.03
C ASP A 134 -10.45 -17.66 5.52
N ARG A 135 -10.31 -16.65 6.40
CA ARG A 135 -10.52 -16.75 7.88
C ARG A 135 -11.82 -16.14 8.37
N GLY A 136 -12.74 -15.84 7.45
CA GLY A 136 -14.05 -15.28 7.79
C GLY A 136 -14.03 -13.79 8.08
N ILE A 137 -12.95 -13.09 7.78
CA ILE A 137 -12.80 -11.65 7.98
C ILE A 137 -13.03 -10.93 6.65
N ALA A 138 -14.00 -10.02 6.59
CA ALA A 138 -14.20 -9.18 5.42
C ALA A 138 -13.01 -8.23 5.25
N ALA A 139 -12.44 -8.16 4.04
CA ALA A 139 -11.32 -7.28 3.76
C ALA A 139 -11.63 -6.40 2.55
N PHE A 140 -11.13 -5.16 2.58
CA PHE A 140 -11.38 -4.16 1.55
C PHE A 140 -10.05 -3.53 1.14
N VAL A 141 -9.57 -3.80 -0.09
CA VAL A 141 -8.32 -3.23 -0.58
C VAL A 141 -8.58 -1.85 -1.14
N LEU A 142 -7.91 -0.84 -0.59
CA LEU A 142 -8.04 0.55 -1.01
C LEU A 142 -7.06 0.89 -2.14
N LYS A 143 -7.59 1.45 -3.21
CA LYS A 143 -6.84 2.28 -4.16
C LYS A 143 -7.13 3.74 -3.83
N HIS A 144 -6.15 4.43 -3.26
CA HIS A 144 -6.25 5.85 -2.91
C HIS A 144 -5.42 6.71 -3.87
N ARG A 145 -5.70 7.99 -3.94
CA ARG A 145 -4.93 8.94 -4.73
C ARG A 145 -3.51 9.09 -4.20
N LEU A 146 -2.55 9.24 -5.10
CA LEU A 146 -1.12 9.16 -4.82
C LEU A 146 -0.49 10.56 -4.85
N ALA A 147 -0.01 11.02 -3.70
CA ALA A 147 0.45 12.39 -3.50
C ALA A 147 1.89 12.66 -3.96
N ARG A 148 2.66 11.61 -4.28
CA ARG A 148 4.07 11.72 -4.68
C ARG A 148 4.37 11.15 -6.06
N GLU A 149 3.35 10.94 -6.89
CA GLU A 149 3.55 10.70 -8.32
C GLU A 149 4.14 11.94 -8.98
N ALA A 150 4.82 11.75 -10.12
CA ALA A 150 5.27 12.87 -10.91
C ALA A 150 4.07 13.76 -11.27
N GLU A 151 4.22 15.07 -11.06
CA GLU A 151 3.19 16.09 -11.34
C GLU A 151 1.88 15.92 -10.54
N SER A 152 1.85 15.09 -9.51
CA SER A 152 0.67 14.98 -8.66
C SER A 152 0.38 16.29 -7.93
N THR A 153 -0.88 16.71 -7.98
CA THR A 153 -1.39 17.84 -7.21
C THR A 153 -2.01 17.43 -5.88
N TYR A 154 -2.11 16.12 -5.63
CA TYR A 154 -2.68 15.57 -4.42
C TYR A 154 -1.73 15.70 -3.22
N LYS A 155 -2.31 15.73 -2.03
CA LYS A 155 -1.59 15.77 -0.75
C LYS A 155 -1.96 14.55 0.09
N ILE A 156 -1.01 14.05 0.88
CA ILE A 156 -1.21 12.88 1.74
C ILE A 156 -2.29 13.15 2.77
N ASP A 157 -2.24 14.31 3.41
CA ASP A 157 -3.12 14.71 4.50
C ASP A 157 -4.43 15.38 4.06
N VAL A 158 -4.67 15.49 2.76
CA VAL A 158 -5.91 15.99 2.15
C VAL A 158 -6.58 14.87 1.36
N GLU A 159 -6.19 14.67 0.10
CA GLU A 159 -6.89 13.75 -0.80
C GLU A 159 -6.71 12.28 -0.44
N SER A 160 -5.46 11.84 -0.13
CA SER A 160 -5.22 10.43 0.24
C SER A 160 -5.89 10.09 1.58
N LEU A 161 -5.87 11.02 2.53
CA LEU A 161 -6.57 10.87 3.82
C LEU A 161 -8.09 10.90 3.64
N ALA A 162 -8.63 11.78 2.78
CA ALA A 162 -10.06 11.83 2.48
C ALA A 162 -10.56 10.50 1.90
N ASP A 163 -9.80 9.89 0.98
CA ASP A 163 -10.11 8.58 0.40
C ASP A 163 -10.13 7.48 1.48
N THR A 164 -9.15 7.50 2.39
CA THR A 164 -9.07 6.56 3.50
C THR A 164 -10.29 6.67 4.44
N ARG A 165 -10.64 7.89 4.82
CA ARG A 165 -11.82 8.15 5.66
C ARG A 165 -13.13 7.76 4.95
N ARG A 166 -13.25 8.09 3.67
CA ARG A 166 -14.41 7.73 2.86
C ARG A 166 -14.55 6.21 2.74
N ALA A 167 -13.45 5.48 2.59
CA ALA A 167 -13.45 4.02 2.59
C ALA A 167 -13.96 3.44 3.92
N MET A 168 -13.47 3.93 5.07
CA MET A 168 -13.96 3.53 6.39
C MET A 168 -15.47 3.77 6.56
N ARG A 169 -15.94 4.94 6.16
CA ARG A 169 -17.37 5.29 6.19
C ARG A 169 -18.19 4.41 5.26
N THR A 170 -17.69 4.13 4.06
CA THR A 170 -18.37 3.26 3.09
C THR A 170 -18.57 1.85 3.63
N ILE A 171 -17.53 1.28 4.29
CA ILE A 171 -17.63 -0.03 4.92
C ILE A 171 -18.71 -0.05 5.99
N ARG A 172 -18.78 0.97 6.85
CA ARG A 172 -19.81 1.07 7.90
C ARG A 172 -21.21 1.30 7.34
N ALA A 173 -21.37 2.18 6.36
CA ALA A 173 -22.67 2.47 5.75
C ALA A 173 -23.27 1.23 5.07
N ARG A 174 -22.43 0.34 4.55
CA ARG A 174 -22.82 -0.91 3.86
C ARG A 174 -22.65 -2.16 4.72
N ALA A 175 -22.42 -2.03 6.03
CA ALA A 175 -22.12 -3.14 6.92
C ALA A 175 -23.21 -4.24 6.87
N LYS A 176 -24.48 -3.87 6.85
CA LYS A 176 -25.60 -4.82 6.74
C LYS A 176 -25.56 -5.64 5.44
N GLU A 177 -25.24 -4.99 4.32
CA GLU A 177 -25.14 -5.65 3.01
C GLU A 177 -24.02 -6.71 3.00
N TRP A 178 -22.92 -6.43 3.69
CA TRP A 178 -21.73 -7.26 3.71
C TRP A 178 -21.63 -8.18 4.93
N ASN A 179 -22.69 -8.26 5.74
CA ASN A 179 -22.71 -9.06 6.97
C ASN A 179 -21.56 -8.71 7.94
N ILE A 180 -21.34 -7.41 8.14
CA ILE A 180 -20.29 -6.83 8.99
C ILE A 180 -20.95 -6.18 10.23
N ASP A 181 -20.28 -6.28 11.37
CA ASP A 181 -20.57 -5.48 12.55
C ASP A 181 -19.91 -4.09 12.39
N PRO A 182 -20.68 -3.00 12.27
CA PRO A 182 -20.13 -1.67 12.07
C PRO A 182 -19.27 -1.16 13.23
N ALA A 183 -19.35 -1.78 14.41
CA ALA A 183 -18.51 -1.50 15.58
C ALA A 183 -17.19 -2.33 15.59
N ARG A 184 -16.95 -3.14 14.57
CA ARG A 184 -15.72 -3.95 14.41
C ARG A 184 -15.10 -3.78 13.04
N VAL A 185 -14.74 -2.52 12.70
CA VAL A 185 -14.11 -2.15 11.43
C VAL A 185 -12.73 -1.57 11.72
N GLY A 186 -11.69 -2.34 11.45
CA GLY A 186 -10.30 -1.92 11.61
C GLY A 186 -9.66 -1.42 10.32
N ALA A 187 -8.46 -0.87 10.44
CA ALA A 187 -7.63 -0.50 9.31
C ALA A 187 -6.22 -1.09 9.44
N MET A 188 -5.70 -1.63 8.34
CA MET A 188 -4.34 -2.16 8.23
C MET A 188 -3.63 -1.45 7.08
N GLY A 189 -2.41 -0.98 7.31
CA GLY A 189 -1.64 -0.32 6.27
C GLY A 189 -0.17 -0.69 6.28
N PHE A 190 0.41 -0.65 5.08
CA PHE A 190 1.79 -1.03 4.80
C PHE A 190 2.58 0.19 4.36
N SER A 191 3.76 0.44 4.93
CA SER A 191 4.63 1.55 4.52
C SER A 191 3.86 2.88 4.42
N ALA A 192 3.74 3.48 3.25
CA ALA A 192 2.92 4.68 3.01
C ALA A 192 1.43 4.48 3.36
N GLY A 193 0.88 3.27 3.17
CA GLY A 193 -0.47 2.92 3.62
C GLY A 193 -0.58 2.89 5.14
N GLY A 194 0.47 2.49 5.85
CA GLY A 194 0.55 2.56 7.32
C GLY A 194 0.54 4.01 7.84
N GLU A 195 1.20 4.92 7.12
CA GLU A 195 1.11 6.36 7.39
C GLU A 195 -0.34 6.86 7.28
N LEU A 196 -1.09 6.41 6.26
CA LEU A 196 -2.50 6.78 6.09
C LEU A 196 -3.41 6.21 7.19
N VAL A 197 -3.17 4.96 7.64
CA VAL A 197 -3.91 4.36 8.76
C VAL A 197 -3.69 5.18 10.03
N TRP A 198 -2.45 5.51 10.35
CA TRP A 198 -2.14 6.37 11.50
C TRP A 198 -2.81 7.73 11.39
N LEU A 199 -2.68 8.43 10.25
CA LEU A 199 -3.30 9.73 10.03
C LEU A 199 -4.83 9.67 10.14
N ALA A 200 -5.47 8.62 9.58
CA ALA A 200 -6.90 8.43 9.68
C ALA A 200 -7.36 8.19 11.13
N SER A 201 -6.56 7.46 11.92
CA SER A 201 -6.82 7.26 13.34
C SER A 201 -6.65 8.55 14.15
N ALA A 202 -5.55 9.30 13.90
CA ALA A 202 -5.22 10.52 14.64
C ALA A 202 -6.16 11.69 14.31
N ARG A 203 -6.70 11.72 13.09
CA ARG A 203 -7.61 12.78 12.59
C ARG A 203 -9.01 12.25 12.29
N ALA A 204 -9.44 11.24 13.04
CA ALA A 204 -10.77 10.65 12.88
C ALA A 204 -11.87 11.66 13.30
N ASP A 205 -13.05 11.49 12.71
CA ASP A 205 -14.24 12.26 13.03
C ASP A 205 -15.48 11.35 13.16
N ALA A 206 -16.53 11.89 13.77
CA ALA A 206 -17.79 11.18 14.00
C ALA A 206 -18.71 11.10 12.75
N GLY A 207 -18.32 11.76 11.65
CA GLY A 207 -19.18 11.99 10.50
C GLY A 207 -20.11 13.20 10.70
N GLU A 208 -20.77 13.60 9.62
CA GLU A 208 -21.71 14.73 9.59
C GLU A 208 -23.15 14.19 9.61
N ALA A 209 -23.82 14.22 10.76
CA ALA A 209 -25.13 13.60 10.98
C ALA A 209 -26.21 14.09 9.99
N THR A 210 -26.08 15.32 9.50
CA THR A 210 -26.99 15.97 8.56
C THR A 210 -26.57 15.87 7.10
N ALA A 211 -25.45 15.21 6.81
CA ALA A 211 -24.97 15.07 5.44
C ALA A 211 -26.02 14.44 4.53
N VAL A 212 -26.13 14.93 3.30
CA VAL A 212 -27.05 14.38 2.29
C VAL A 212 -26.65 12.95 1.94
N ASP A 213 -25.37 12.70 1.74
CA ASP A 213 -24.84 11.34 1.51
C ASP A 213 -24.80 10.57 2.84
N PRO A 214 -25.53 9.44 2.96
CA PRO A 214 -25.55 8.63 4.18
C PRO A 214 -24.18 8.05 4.55
N ILE A 215 -23.25 7.94 3.59
CA ILE A 215 -21.88 7.49 3.86
C ILE A 215 -21.17 8.53 4.75
N ASP A 216 -21.36 9.81 4.50
CA ASP A 216 -20.69 10.86 5.26
C ASP A 216 -21.26 11.05 6.68
N ARG A 217 -22.38 10.41 7.00
CA ARG A 217 -22.92 10.33 8.37
C ARG A 217 -22.18 9.34 9.25
N GLN A 218 -21.37 8.44 8.67
CA GLN A 218 -20.67 7.39 9.42
C GLN A 218 -19.35 7.92 10.00
N PRO A 219 -18.91 7.41 11.18
CA PRO A 219 -17.62 7.77 11.73
C PRO A 219 -16.47 7.22 10.85
N SER A 220 -15.40 7.98 10.75
CA SER A 220 -14.19 7.59 10.00
C SER A 220 -13.15 6.84 10.86
N ARG A 221 -13.29 6.83 12.21
CA ARG A 221 -12.34 6.23 13.15
C ARG A 221 -12.29 4.70 13.00
N PRO A 222 -11.13 4.07 12.80
CA PRO A 222 -11.02 2.62 12.90
C PRO A 222 -11.19 2.16 14.35
N ASP A 223 -11.73 0.95 14.57
CA ASP A 223 -11.90 0.37 15.91
C ASP A 223 -10.60 -0.24 16.43
N PHE A 224 -9.69 -0.61 15.53
CA PHE A 224 -8.29 -0.96 15.78
C PHE A 224 -7.44 -0.60 14.56
N GLN A 225 -6.12 -0.57 14.74
CA GLN A 225 -5.18 -0.26 13.66
C GLN A 225 -4.02 -1.25 13.62
N ALA A 226 -3.57 -1.62 12.43
CA ALA A 226 -2.37 -2.42 12.20
C ALA A 226 -1.41 -1.63 11.30
N LEU A 227 -0.23 -1.32 11.82
CA LEU A 227 0.78 -0.52 11.16
C LEU A 227 1.98 -1.40 10.83
N ILE A 228 2.11 -1.79 9.56
CA ILE A 228 3.13 -2.71 9.10
C ILE A 228 4.23 -1.90 8.41
N TYR A 229 5.41 -1.83 9.05
CA TYR A 229 6.54 -0.97 8.63
C TYR A 229 6.09 0.39 8.11
N PRO A 230 5.27 1.14 8.88
CA PRO A 230 4.63 2.35 8.40
C PRO A 230 5.67 3.41 8.01
N GLY A 231 5.36 4.20 6.97
CA GLY A 231 6.14 5.39 6.64
C GLY A 231 6.11 6.37 7.81
N ARG A 232 7.22 7.10 8.00
CA ARG A 232 7.34 8.11 9.08
C ARG A 232 7.06 7.56 10.47
N SER A 233 7.53 6.33 10.76
CA SER A 233 7.29 5.67 12.06
C SER A 233 7.71 6.55 13.24
N GLY A 234 8.80 7.29 13.13
CA GLY A 234 9.29 8.21 14.16
C GLY A 234 8.34 9.38 14.48
N ASP A 235 7.43 9.72 13.55
CA ASP A 235 6.47 10.83 13.72
C ASP A 235 5.14 10.36 14.34
N ILE A 236 4.92 9.06 14.48
CA ILE A 236 3.66 8.50 14.98
C ILE A 236 3.43 8.94 16.42
N GLN A 237 2.37 9.72 16.62
CA GLN A 237 1.89 10.15 17.94
C GLN A 237 0.44 9.67 18.09
N PRO A 238 0.12 8.92 19.15
CA PRO A 238 -1.27 8.54 19.41
C PRO A 238 -2.08 9.79 19.82
N ALA A 239 -3.24 9.98 19.18
CA ALA A 239 -4.21 10.97 19.66
C ALA A 239 -4.91 10.46 20.92
N ALA A 240 -5.53 11.36 21.68
CA ALA A 240 -6.39 10.96 22.80
C ALA A 240 -7.51 10.03 22.31
N GLY A 241 -7.67 8.89 22.97
CA GLY A 241 -8.64 7.87 22.55
C GLY A 241 -8.30 7.15 21.23
N ALA A 242 -7.03 7.15 20.80
CA ALA A 242 -6.61 6.36 19.66
C ALA A 242 -6.97 4.88 19.83
N PRO A 243 -7.29 4.15 18.76
CA PRO A 243 -7.63 2.74 18.84
C PRO A 243 -6.43 1.88 19.22
N PRO A 244 -6.64 0.67 19.77
CA PRO A 244 -5.60 -0.33 19.97
C PRO A 244 -4.79 -0.57 18.70
N VAL A 245 -3.48 -0.87 18.83
CA VAL A 245 -2.57 -0.95 17.71
C VAL A 245 -1.74 -2.23 17.71
N PHE A 246 -1.64 -2.85 16.54
CA PHE A 246 -0.65 -3.88 16.21
C PHE A 246 0.45 -3.26 15.35
N LEU A 247 1.71 -3.48 15.71
CA LEU A 247 2.90 -2.89 15.08
C LEU A 247 3.84 -4.00 14.62
N ALA A 248 4.32 -3.95 13.38
CA ALA A 248 5.30 -4.92 12.88
C ALA A 248 6.31 -4.28 11.93
N ALA A 249 7.60 -4.59 12.12
CA ALA A 249 8.69 -4.22 11.22
C ALA A 249 9.80 -5.28 11.24
N ALA A 250 10.80 -5.14 10.38
CA ALA A 250 12.02 -5.92 10.42
C ALA A 250 13.17 -5.08 10.98
N TYR A 251 14.11 -5.72 11.69
CA TYR A 251 15.30 -5.08 12.25
C TYR A 251 16.20 -4.46 11.16
N ASP A 252 16.30 -5.17 10.05
CA ASP A 252 17.08 -4.77 8.87
C ASP A 252 16.34 -3.83 7.89
N ASP A 253 15.20 -3.28 8.31
CA ASP A 253 14.57 -2.15 7.63
C ASP A 253 15.32 -0.84 7.91
N ARG A 254 15.01 0.22 7.17
CA ARG A 254 15.58 1.55 7.42
C ARG A 254 15.40 1.97 8.88
N GLN A 255 16.38 2.69 9.41
CA GLN A 255 16.40 3.14 10.81
C GLN A 255 15.14 3.94 11.18
N ASP A 256 14.68 4.85 10.30
CA ASP A 256 13.46 5.64 10.50
C ASP A 256 12.19 4.79 10.64
N ILE A 257 12.23 3.54 10.16
CA ILE A 257 11.11 2.58 10.26
C ILE A 257 11.28 1.70 11.50
N SER A 258 12.39 0.95 11.61
CA SER A 258 12.56 -0.06 12.65
C SER A 258 12.67 0.56 14.04
N GLU A 259 13.54 1.54 14.24
CA GLU A 259 13.69 2.26 15.51
C GLU A 259 12.48 3.15 15.79
N GLY A 260 12.03 3.91 14.76
CA GLY A 260 10.88 4.79 14.88
C GLY A 260 9.61 4.05 15.29
N LEU A 261 9.42 2.78 14.87
CA LEU A 261 8.26 1.97 15.26
C LEU A 261 8.36 1.50 16.73
N ALA A 262 9.57 1.18 17.20
CA ALA A 262 9.79 0.88 18.61
C ALA A 262 9.49 2.08 19.52
N GLU A 263 9.90 3.28 19.08
CA GLU A 263 9.54 4.51 19.77
C GLU A 263 8.03 4.80 19.73
N ALA A 264 7.36 4.56 18.58
CA ALA A 264 5.91 4.69 18.48
C ALA A 264 5.21 3.78 19.49
N TYR A 265 5.64 2.50 19.63
CA TYR A 265 5.12 1.60 20.67
C TYR A 265 5.22 2.21 22.06
N LEU A 266 6.37 2.80 22.42
CA LEU A 266 6.54 3.43 23.74
C LEU A 266 5.60 4.62 23.93
N ARG A 267 5.29 5.38 22.86
CA ARG A 267 4.32 6.49 22.90
C ARG A 267 2.90 5.98 23.15
N PHE A 268 2.47 4.92 22.46
CA PHE A 268 1.18 4.26 22.70
C PHE A 268 1.08 3.75 24.14
N LYS A 269 2.13 3.05 24.64
CA LYS A 269 2.17 2.54 26.00
C LYS A 269 2.07 3.67 27.05
N ARG A 270 2.78 4.79 26.86
CA ARG A 270 2.72 5.95 27.76
C ARG A 270 1.36 6.64 27.74
N ALA A 271 0.65 6.57 26.60
CA ALA A 271 -0.71 7.08 26.45
C ALA A 271 -1.78 6.11 26.98
N ALA A 272 -1.38 4.99 27.59
CA ALA A 272 -2.28 3.91 28.08
C ALA A 272 -3.18 3.32 26.97
N ILE A 273 -2.72 3.30 25.71
CA ILE A 273 -3.39 2.68 24.58
C ILE A 273 -2.81 1.30 24.37
N PRO A 274 -3.63 0.23 24.32
CA PRO A 274 -3.16 -1.13 24.09
C PRO A 274 -2.35 -1.23 22.79
N ALA A 275 -1.13 -1.77 22.88
CA ALA A 275 -0.22 -1.87 21.74
C ALA A 275 0.58 -3.17 21.82
N GLU A 276 0.71 -3.85 20.67
CA GLU A 276 1.58 -5.01 20.51
C GLU A 276 2.61 -4.72 19.42
N LEU A 277 3.88 -5.07 19.64
CA LEU A 277 5.00 -4.81 18.75
C LEU A 277 5.77 -6.07 18.42
N HIS A 278 5.99 -6.30 17.11
CA HIS A 278 6.87 -7.34 16.59
C HIS A 278 8.00 -6.74 15.75
N ILE A 279 9.24 -6.94 16.16
CA ILE A 279 10.42 -6.62 15.36
C ILE A 279 11.10 -7.93 14.98
N TYR A 280 11.01 -8.30 13.70
CA TYR A 280 11.62 -9.51 13.17
C TYR A 280 13.09 -9.29 12.86
N GLY A 281 13.97 -10.24 13.19
CA GLY A 281 15.42 -10.09 13.03
C GLY A 281 15.89 -9.88 11.60
N ALA A 282 15.10 -10.29 10.59
CA ALA A 282 15.36 -10.05 9.18
C ALA A 282 14.08 -10.05 8.36
N GLY A 283 14.02 -9.21 7.32
CA GLY A 283 12.87 -9.10 6.43
C GLY A 283 12.99 -7.95 5.43
N GLY A 284 13.75 -6.93 5.80
CA GLY A 284 13.86 -5.69 5.05
C GLY A 284 12.54 -4.91 5.00
N HIS A 285 12.50 -3.87 4.17
CA HIS A 285 11.28 -3.12 3.92
C HIS A 285 10.39 -3.81 2.89
N GLY A 286 9.06 -3.71 3.05
CA GLY A 286 8.12 -4.19 2.04
C GLY A 286 7.96 -5.71 2.03
N PHE A 287 8.12 -6.41 3.16
CA PHE A 287 7.94 -7.87 3.21
C PHE A 287 6.49 -8.30 2.88
N GLY A 288 5.47 -7.50 3.19
CA GLY A 288 4.07 -7.77 2.88
C GLY A 288 3.61 -9.19 3.23
N LEU A 289 2.70 -9.73 2.44
CA LEU A 289 2.30 -11.13 2.52
C LEU A 289 2.60 -11.84 1.19
N ARG A 290 3.67 -12.65 1.19
CA ARG A 290 4.07 -13.48 0.04
C ARG A 290 4.05 -14.95 0.44
N PRO A 291 3.28 -15.80 -0.25
CA PRO A 291 3.25 -17.25 0.03
C PRO A 291 4.62 -17.92 -0.06
N SER A 292 5.54 -17.38 -0.85
CA SER A 292 6.93 -17.83 -0.99
C SER A 292 7.83 -17.46 0.19
N ASN A 293 7.44 -16.47 1.02
CA ASN A 293 8.25 -16.04 2.17
C ASN A 293 8.09 -17.01 3.35
N LYS A 294 9.05 -17.93 3.51
CA LYS A 294 9.07 -18.93 4.59
C LYS A 294 9.86 -18.48 5.83
N ARG A 295 10.41 -17.26 5.84
CA ARG A 295 11.11 -16.70 7.01
C ARG A 295 10.12 -16.38 8.14
N PRO A 296 10.57 -16.23 9.40
CA PRO A 296 9.70 -15.86 10.53
C PRO A 296 8.85 -14.61 10.24
N VAL A 297 9.41 -13.60 9.56
CA VAL A 297 8.67 -12.40 9.16
C VAL A 297 7.49 -12.70 8.24
N GLY A 298 7.51 -13.77 7.45
CA GLY A 298 6.38 -14.19 6.60
C GLY A 298 5.17 -14.69 7.41
N GLN A 299 5.33 -14.91 8.72
CA GLN A 299 4.27 -15.34 9.63
C GLN A 299 3.66 -14.19 10.45
N TRP A 300 4.03 -12.95 10.16
CA TRP A 300 3.52 -11.77 10.89
C TRP A 300 1.99 -11.72 10.94
N ILE A 301 1.31 -12.13 9.88
CA ILE A 301 -0.14 -12.08 9.78
C ILE A 301 -0.84 -13.09 10.70
N VAL A 302 -0.17 -14.20 11.06
CA VAL A 302 -0.66 -15.14 12.07
C VAL A 302 -0.60 -14.50 13.47
N ARG A 303 0.48 -13.77 13.77
CA ARG A 303 0.57 -12.99 15.03
C ARG A 303 -0.52 -11.92 15.11
N PHE A 304 -0.83 -11.29 13.98
CA PHE A 304 -1.94 -10.34 13.90
C PHE A 304 -3.31 -11.01 14.16
N GLU A 305 -3.57 -12.21 13.63
CA GLU A 305 -4.80 -12.97 13.91
C GLU A 305 -4.93 -13.31 15.39
N GLU A 306 -3.85 -13.77 16.02
CA GLU A 306 -3.79 -14.06 17.45
C GLU A 306 -4.08 -12.81 18.28
N TRP A 307 -3.48 -11.68 17.91
CA TRP A 307 -3.74 -10.39 18.53
C TRP A 307 -5.20 -9.96 18.42
N LEU A 308 -5.83 -10.15 17.25
CA LEU A 308 -7.26 -9.87 17.06
C LEU A 308 -8.13 -10.71 18.01
N GLY A 309 -7.77 -11.99 18.19
CA GLY A 309 -8.43 -12.89 19.14
C GLY A 309 -8.26 -12.44 20.59
N ALA A 310 -7.04 -12.18 21.02
CA ALA A 310 -6.70 -11.75 22.37
C ALA A 310 -7.31 -10.38 22.72
N SER A 311 -7.44 -9.49 21.73
CA SER A 311 -8.06 -8.16 21.89
C SER A 311 -9.59 -8.16 21.78
N GLY A 312 -10.22 -9.33 21.55
CA GLY A 312 -11.68 -9.49 21.51
C GLY A 312 -12.35 -9.00 20.19
N PHE A 313 -11.55 -8.62 19.17
CA PHE A 313 -12.08 -8.23 17.87
C PHE A 313 -12.51 -9.43 17.03
N LEU A 314 -11.74 -10.52 17.04
CA LEU A 314 -12.06 -11.75 16.35
C LEU A 314 -12.86 -12.68 17.28
N ARG A 315 -14.18 -12.67 17.11
CA ARG A 315 -15.07 -13.63 17.77
C ARG A 315 -15.42 -14.69 16.74
N ARG A 316 -14.97 -15.92 16.96
CA ARG A 316 -15.44 -17.05 16.15
C ARG A 316 -16.87 -17.40 16.57
N PRO A 317 -17.77 -17.78 15.63
CA PRO A 317 -19.02 -18.39 16.00
C PRO A 317 -18.76 -19.54 16.98
N ALA A 318 -19.61 -19.71 17.99
CA ALA A 318 -19.55 -20.90 18.83
C ALA A 318 -19.71 -22.14 17.93
N GLU A 319 -18.79 -23.10 18.08
CA GLU A 319 -18.86 -24.38 17.40
C GLU A 319 -20.11 -25.16 17.82
#